data_69d6159e485c96cf59f63c4cc2ae8303
#
_entry.id   69d6159e485c96cf59f63c4cc2ae8303
#
_cell.length_a   1.000
_cell.length_b   1.000
_cell.length_c   1.000
_cell.angle_alpha   90.00
_cell.angle_beta   90.00
_cell.angle_gamma   90.00
#
_symmetry.space_group_name_H-M   'P 1'
#
loop_
_entity.id
_entity.type
_entity.pdbx_description
1 polymer ?
#
loop_
_entity_poly.entity_id
_entity_poly.type
_entity_poly.pdbx_seq_one_letter_code
_entity_poly.pdbx_strand_id
1 'polypeptide(L)'
;MATPVRRRIITICHVPGPDRLSADQLKDVVVTFRDTIRRHQSAINRLNVYPVPDGDTGTNMARTLDAVVAEIEVRCARDGSSMASVCGGISHGALMGARGNSGVILSQVLRGLAATFVATDAAHVEASVLADGFSAASKSAYEAVLKPIEGTILTVVRESADAAVAAADGGSLETVVRAARSAGGDALRRTPEMLPVLKQAGVVDAGGAGFLLLLDSFLNIVTGEPLPEPDESGGPDLDALESITHRTADEGVDVSELRYEVMFLLDLDDDNHRAFMEAWGRIGDSIVVVGGDGLYNCHVHTNDIGAAIEAPLELGGRPRAIRVTDLFEEVADEHAKREAELGVDAHDVVHPGRAAHHGVSHSSSLPPVTCAVVAVASGDGIAELFGQLGVHGVVSGGQSLNPSTAELLDAVERMNASQIVLLPNNKNIIPVANQVGELTKKDVRVVPTRSMPEALASLVVYDPEASAEHNAREMGAAAESVATGEITQAVRDTDSDAGPIRTDDWIGIVRGDGIVSIGGTWRAATTQLLDHLVSPEREILTVLEGAEATSEMTNELTAWMAEHHPAITVEVHHGGQPLYPYLFGVE
;
A
#
# COMPACT_ATOMS: atom_id res chain seq x y z
N MET A 1 58.24 -35.38 5.38
CA MET A 1 58.00 -34.65 6.64
C MET A 1 56.99 -33.50 6.31
N ALA A 2 55.74 -33.68 6.64
CA ALA A 2 54.69 -32.70 6.39
C ALA A 2 54.42 -31.93 7.70
N THR A 3 54.56 -30.61 7.66
CA THR A 3 54.38 -29.72 8.80
C THR A 3 52.86 -29.56 9.08
N PRO A 4 52.38 -29.70 10.30
CA PRO A 4 50.96 -29.54 10.60
C PRO A 4 50.54 -28.07 10.57
N VAL A 5 49.53 -27.72 9.75
CA VAL A 5 48.87 -26.42 9.74
C VAL A 5 48.06 -26.28 11.04
N ARG A 6 48.49 -25.38 11.92
CA ARG A 6 47.73 -24.98 13.11
C ARG A 6 46.50 -24.18 12.66
N ARG A 7 45.29 -24.76 12.77
CA ARG A 7 44.02 -24.00 12.75
C ARG A 7 44.00 -23.03 13.95
N ARG A 8 44.08 -21.73 13.68
CA ARG A 8 43.71 -20.72 14.66
C ARG A 8 42.20 -20.81 14.89
N ILE A 9 41.81 -21.24 16.08
CA ILE A 9 40.47 -21.05 16.60
C ILE A 9 40.39 -19.56 16.92
N ILE A 10 39.62 -18.81 16.11
CA ILE A 10 39.24 -17.44 16.43
C ILE A 10 38.14 -17.58 17.49
N THR A 11 38.52 -17.43 18.75
CA THR A 11 37.58 -17.22 19.84
C THR A 11 36.97 -15.86 19.61
N ILE A 12 35.73 -15.78 19.11
CA ILE A 12 34.95 -14.56 19.08
C ILE A 12 34.71 -14.21 20.55
N CYS A 13 35.41 -13.20 21.06
CA CYS A 13 35.11 -12.61 22.35
C CYS A 13 33.70 -12.02 22.24
N HIS A 14 32.72 -12.69 22.83
CA HIS A 14 31.38 -12.17 23.02
C HIS A 14 31.51 -10.94 23.93
N VAL A 15 31.34 -9.74 23.38
CA VAL A 15 31.17 -8.52 24.17
C VAL A 15 29.77 -8.60 24.73
N PRO A 16 29.57 -8.62 26.06
CA PRO A 16 28.22 -8.63 26.62
C PRO A 16 27.45 -7.43 26.07
N GLY A 17 26.26 -7.70 25.55
CA GLY A 17 25.34 -6.63 25.10
C GLY A 17 24.91 -5.73 26.27
N PRO A 18 24.23 -4.63 26.00
CA PRO A 18 23.75 -3.72 27.04
C PRO A 18 22.78 -4.47 27.97
N ASP A 19 22.97 -4.33 29.27
CA ASP A 19 22.04 -4.88 30.28
C ASP A 19 20.70 -4.14 30.31
N ARG A 20 20.63 -2.96 29.68
CA ARG A 20 19.47 -2.06 29.66
C ARG A 20 19.39 -1.35 28.31
N LEU A 21 18.18 -1.14 27.77
CA LEU A 21 17.94 -0.33 26.59
C LEU A 21 17.67 1.13 26.97
N SER A 22 18.45 2.04 26.43
CA SER A 22 18.21 3.49 26.51
C SER A 22 17.11 3.92 25.53
N ALA A 23 16.63 5.16 25.67
CA ALA A 23 15.69 5.76 24.72
C ALA A 23 16.24 5.80 23.29
N ASP A 24 17.52 6.14 23.11
CA ASP A 24 18.16 6.17 21.80
C ASP A 24 18.24 4.75 21.20
N GLN A 25 18.60 3.75 21.98
CA GLN A 25 18.60 2.36 21.52
C GLN A 25 17.20 1.84 21.17
N LEU A 26 16.16 2.25 21.92
CA LEU A 26 14.78 1.92 21.56
C LEU A 26 14.38 2.58 20.23
N LYS A 27 14.78 3.85 20.02
CA LYS A 27 14.61 4.52 18.72
C LYS A 27 15.33 3.75 17.62
N ASP A 28 16.58 3.32 17.86
CA ASP A 28 17.36 2.55 16.90
C ASP A 28 16.70 1.20 16.57
N VAL A 29 16.07 0.52 17.54
CA VAL A 29 15.28 -0.69 17.29
C VAL A 29 14.15 -0.40 16.31
N VAL A 30 13.39 0.68 16.52
CA VAL A 30 12.25 1.01 15.66
C VAL A 30 12.69 1.40 14.25
N VAL A 31 13.77 2.19 14.13
CA VAL A 31 14.35 2.56 12.83
C VAL A 31 14.86 1.32 12.09
N THR A 32 15.61 0.45 12.80
CA THR A 32 16.10 -0.82 12.25
C THR A 32 14.96 -1.72 11.80
N PHE A 33 13.89 -1.81 12.58
CA PHE A 33 12.70 -2.57 12.23
C PHE A 33 12.02 -2.03 10.96
N ARG A 34 11.81 -0.71 10.86
CA ARG A 34 11.27 -0.07 9.65
C ARG A 34 12.11 -0.41 8.42
N ASP A 35 13.43 -0.25 8.52
CA ASP A 35 14.35 -0.47 7.40
C ASP A 35 14.40 -1.95 7.00
N THR A 36 14.25 -2.84 7.98
CA THR A 36 14.20 -4.29 7.74
C THR A 36 12.89 -4.68 7.08
N ILE A 37 11.73 -4.18 7.55
CA ILE A 37 10.43 -4.41 6.90
C ILE A 37 10.46 -3.91 5.45
N ARG A 38 11.03 -2.74 5.18
CA ARG A 38 11.14 -2.21 3.80
C ARG A 38 11.95 -3.13 2.89
N ARG A 39 13.07 -3.72 3.39
CA ARG A 39 13.87 -4.69 2.63
C ARG A 39 13.13 -6.00 2.39
N HIS A 40 12.29 -6.42 3.33
CA HIS A 40 11.52 -7.67 3.27
C HIS A 40 10.11 -7.47 2.69
N GLN A 41 9.74 -6.27 2.26
CA GLN A 41 8.37 -5.91 1.88
C GLN A 41 7.81 -6.87 0.84
N SER A 42 8.50 -7.09 -0.27
CA SER A 42 8.06 -7.99 -1.34
C SER A 42 7.96 -9.44 -0.87
N ALA A 43 8.90 -9.92 -0.05
CA ALA A 43 8.84 -11.26 0.50
C ALA A 43 7.63 -11.46 1.42
N ILE A 44 7.31 -10.47 2.27
CA ILE A 44 6.13 -10.51 3.16
C ILE A 44 4.84 -10.42 2.35
N ASN A 45 4.79 -9.56 1.32
CA ASN A 45 3.63 -9.43 0.44
C ASN A 45 3.31 -10.76 -0.24
N ARG A 46 4.31 -11.51 -0.70
CA ARG A 46 4.10 -12.84 -1.30
C ARG A 46 3.50 -13.87 -0.35
N LEU A 47 3.71 -13.75 0.97
CA LEU A 47 3.11 -14.64 1.97
C LEU A 47 1.64 -14.29 2.28
N ASN A 48 1.17 -13.13 1.83
CA ASN A 48 -0.17 -12.64 2.18
C ASN A 48 -1.25 -13.38 1.39
N VAL A 49 -1.94 -14.30 2.06
CA VAL A 49 -3.08 -15.07 1.53
C VAL A 49 -4.29 -15.04 2.46
N TYR A 50 -4.17 -14.39 3.62
CA TYR A 50 -5.22 -14.29 4.61
C TYR A 50 -5.20 -12.91 5.32
N PRO A 51 -6.36 -12.28 5.60
CA PRO A 51 -7.75 -12.73 5.28
C PRO A 51 -8.10 -12.62 3.81
N VAL A 52 -7.44 -11.74 3.08
CA VAL A 52 -7.59 -11.50 1.64
C VAL A 52 -6.21 -11.58 1.00
N PRO A 53 -6.05 -12.25 -0.15
CA PRO A 53 -4.76 -12.38 -0.84
C PRO A 53 -4.41 -11.15 -1.70
N ASP A 54 -4.46 -9.95 -1.10
CA ASP A 54 -4.20 -8.65 -1.74
C ASP A 54 -2.70 -8.26 -1.82
N GLY A 55 -1.83 -9.08 -1.19
CA GLY A 55 -0.37 -8.92 -1.28
C GLY A 55 0.17 -7.62 -0.67
N ASP A 56 -0.50 -7.04 0.29
CA ASP A 56 -0.19 -5.70 0.81
C ASP A 56 0.36 -5.66 2.25
N THR A 57 0.42 -6.81 2.95
CA THR A 57 0.85 -6.90 4.35
C THR A 57 2.19 -6.21 4.61
N GLY A 58 3.22 -6.49 3.82
CA GLY A 58 4.53 -5.87 3.96
C GLY A 58 4.50 -4.37 3.69
N THR A 59 3.71 -3.95 2.72
CA THR A 59 3.49 -2.54 2.36
C THR A 59 2.80 -1.79 3.50
N ASN A 60 1.76 -2.37 4.08
CA ASN A 60 1.01 -1.76 5.19
C ASN A 60 1.86 -1.64 6.45
N MET A 61 2.64 -2.68 6.78
CA MET A 61 3.58 -2.63 7.90
C MET A 61 4.67 -1.57 7.69
N ALA A 62 5.26 -1.49 6.49
CA ALA A 62 6.28 -0.50 6.16
C ALA A 62 5.75 0.94 6.30
N ARG A 63 4.59 1.23 5.73
CA ARG A 63 3.96 2.57 5.81
C ARG A 63 3.57 2.94 7.24
N THR A 64 3.09 1.97 8.03
CA THR A 64 2.80 2.19 9.44
C THR A 64 4.06 2.59 10.20
N LEU A 65 5.18 1.89 9.97
CA LEU A 65 6.46 2.19 10.60
C LEU A 65 7.09 3.50 10.13
N ASP A 66 6.86 3.91 8.89
CA ASP A 66 7.28 5.21 8.41
C ASP A 66 6.65 6.35 9.21
N ALA A 67 5.37 6.26 9.48
CA ALA A 67 4.67 7.23 10.31
C ALA A 67 5.17 7.22 11.77
N VAL A 68 5.48 6.04 12.30
CA VAL A 68 6.06 5.89 13.65
C VAL A 68 7.40 6.60 13.74
N VAL A 69 8.32 6.33 12.80
CA VAL A 69 9.67 6.93 12.81
C VAL A 69 9.58 8.45 12.64
N ALA A 70 8.77 8.93 11.71
CA ALA A 70 8.56 10.37 11.50
C ALA A 70 8.06 11.07 12.78
N GLU A 71 7.10 10.48 13.49
CA GLU A 71 6.58 11.07 14.74
C GLU A 71 7.62 11.02 15.87
N ILE A 72 8.42 9.96 15.99
CA ILE A 72 9.55 9.90 16.93
C ILE A 72 10.53 11.05 16.65
N GLU A 73 10.89 11.28 15.39
CA GLU A 73 11.82 12.34 15.01
C GLU A 73 11.28 13.73 15.36
N VAL A 74 10.01 14.00 15.05
CA VAL A 74 9.34 15.27 15.39
C VAL A 74 9.34 15.50 16.90
N ARG A 75 8.95 14.50 17.70
CA ARG A 75 8.91 14.64 19.17
C ARG A 75 10.29 14.77 19.79
N CYS A 76 11.23 13.95 19.35
CA CYS A 76 12.62 14.04 19.85
C CYS A 76 13.29 15.38 19.49
N ALA A 77 12.99 15.95 18.33
CA ALA A 77 13.48 17.26 17.94
C ALA A 77 12.89 18.38 18.82
N ARG A 78 11.64 18.24 19.26
CA ARG A 78 10.95 19.23 20.10
C ARG A 78 11.31 19.11 21.59
N ASP A 79 11.28 17.89 22.13
CA ASP A 79 11.27 17.60 23.58
C ASP A 79 12.56 16.91 24.06
N GLY A 80 13.51 16.65 23.15
CA GLY A 80 14.73 15.85 23.41
C GLY A 80 14.46 14.34 23.36
N SER A 81 15.55 13.56 23.28
CA SER A 81 15.47 12.08 23.24
C SER A 81 15.35 11.53 24.65
N SER A 82 14.11 11.35 25.10
CA SER A 82 13.77 10.70 26.36
C SER A 82 12.89 9.48 26.11
N MET A 83 12.79 8.55 27.08
CA MET A 83 11.90 7.39 26.97
C MET A 83 10.45 7.82 26.68
N ALA A 84 9.98 8.87 27.38
CA ALA A 84 8.64 9.43 27.19
C ALA A 84 8.46 10.00 25.76
N SER A 85 9.45 10.71 25.22
CA SER A 85 9.38 11.27 23.86
C SER A 85 9.36 10.18 22.78
N VAL A 86 10.23 9.17 22.91
CA VAL A 86 10.33 8.05 21.97
C VAL A 86 9.04 7.22 22.02
N CYS A 87 8.60 6.79 23.22
CA CYS A 87 7.38 6.00 23.36
C CYS A 87 6.12 6.77 22.96
N GLY A 88 6.06 8.07 23.26
CA GLY A 88 4.98 8.94 22.80
C GLY A 88 4.94 9.03 21.26
N GLY A 89 6.11 9.08 20.61
CA GLY A 89 6.24 9.02 19.15
C GLY A 89 5.78 7.68 18.58
N ILE A 90 6.20 6.57 19.22
CA ILE A 90 5.76 5.21 18.85
C ILE A 90 4.22 5.11 18.93
N SER A 91 3.63 5.47 20.07
CA SER A 91 2.19 5.32 20.31
C SER A 91 1.35 6.17 19.36
N HIS A 92 1.71 7.44 19.18
CA HIS A 92 0.96 8.36 18.34
C HIS A 92 1.16 8.04 16.84
N GLY A 93 2.40 7.85 16.41
CA GLY A 93 2.73 7.52 15.02
C GLY A 93 2.10 6.20 14.59
N ALA A 94 2.10 5.18 15.47
CA ALA A 94 1.46 3.89 15.21
C ALA A 94 -0.07 4.03 15.05
N LEU A 95 -0.72 4.78 15.93
CA LEU A 95 -2.17 5.00 15.86
C LEU A 95 -2.58 5.73 14.59
N MET A 96 -1.90 6.84 14.28
CA MET A 96 -2.26 7.70 13.15
C MET A 96 -1.82 7.14 11.80
N GLY A 97 -0.76 6.33 11.81
CA GLY A 97 -0.16 5.77 10.59
C GLY A 97 -0.59 4.35 10.25
N ALA A 98 -1.41 3.70 11.08
CA ALA A 98 -1.83 2.32 10.85
C ALA A 98 -2.54 2.15 9.49
N ARG A 99 -2.17 1.09 8.75
CA ARG A 99 -2.68 0.76 7.42
C ARG A 99 -3.08 -0.70 7.36
N GLY A 100 -4.28 -0.98 6.82
CA GLY A 100 -4.81 -2.33 6.71
C GLY A 100 -4.86 -3.08 8.04
N ASN A 101 -5.33 -4.32 8.03
CA ASN A 101 -5.36 -5.18 9.23
C ASN A 101 -3.97 -5.35 9.86
N SER A 102 -2.96 -5.60 9.03
CA SER A 102 -1.60 -5.89 9.49
C SER A 102 -0.97 -4.69 10.19
N GLY A 103 -1.13 -3.48 9.64
CA GLY A 103 -0.62 -2.25 10.25
C GLY A 103 -1.38 -1.89 11.51
N VAL A 104 -2.70 -2.13 11.57
CA VAL A 104 -3.50 -1.86 12.77
C VAL A 104 -3.11 -2.79 13.91
N ILE A 105 -2.95 -4.10 13.68
CA ILE A 105 -2.49 -5.05 14.72
C ILE A 105 -1.06 -4.70 15.14
N LEU A 106 -0.14 -4.42 14.20
CA LEU A 106 1.21 -3.98 14.51
C LEU A 106 1.21 -2.71 15.37
N SER A 107 0.30 -1.77 15.10
CA SER A 107 0.17 -0.55 15.89
C SER A 107 -0.13 -0.84 17.36
N GLN A 108 -0.95 -1.86 17.65
CA GLN A 108 -1.27 -2.26 19.01
C GLN A 108 -0.11 -2.96 19.72
N VAL A 109 0.64 -3.79 18.99
CA VAL A 109 1.89 -4.36 19.50
C VAL A 109 2.85 -3.25 19.94
N LEU A 110 3.10 -2.28 19.08
CA LEU A 110 4.00 -1.15 19.37
C LEU A 110 3.49 -0.27 20.51
N ARG A 111 2.17 -0.02 20.58
CA ARG A 111 1.55 0.78 21.64
C ARG A 111 1.61 0.06 22.99
N GLY A 112 1.37 -1.25 23.03
CA GLY A 112 1.50 -2.06 24.25
C GLY A 112 2.91 -2.01 24.83
N LEU A 113 3.94 -2.15 23.97
CA LEU A 113 5.35 -1.97 24.35
C LEU A 113 5.60 -0.57 24.91
N ALA A 114 5.23 0.46 24.17
CA ALA A 114 5.49 1.86 24.53
C ALA A 114 4.78 2.26 25.84
N ALA A 115 3.53 1.84 26.04
CA ALA A 115 2.77 2.11 27.26
C ALA A 115 3.45 1.51 28.51
N THR A 116 3.94 0.27 28.40
CA THR A 116 4.66 -0.40 29.49
C THR A 116 5.96 0.31 29.82
N PHE A 117 6.74 0.73 28.81
CA PHE A 117 8.02 1.40 29.01
C PHE A 117 7.85 2.79 29.65
N VAL A 118 6.78 3.52 29.34
CA VAL A 118 6.46 4.80 29.97
C VAL A 118 5.97 4.61 31.41
N ALA A 119 5.13 3.59 31.67
CA ALA A 119 4.54 3.37 32.97
C ALA A 119 5.57 3.05 34.08
N THR A 120 6.74 2.54 33.72
CA THR A 120 7.82 2.26 34.67
C THR A 120 8.60 3.48 35.10
N ASP A 121 8.39 4.65 34.47
CA ASP A 121 9.12 5.91 34.72
C ASP A 121 10.65 5.74 34.74
N ALA A 122 11.14 4.71 34.07
CA ALA A 122 12.56 4.36 34.03
C ALA A 122 13.25 5.00 32.82
N ALA A 123 14.45 5.50 33.01
CA ALA A 123 15.28 6.02 31.92
C ALA A 123 15.74 4.92 30.93
N HIS A 124 15.58 3.66 31.34
CA HIS A 124 16.06 2.49 30.59
C HIS A 124 15.10 1.33 30.75
N VAL A 125 14.98 0.51 29.71
CA VAL A 125 14.19 -0.74 29.72
C VAL A 125 15.11 -1.89 30.15
N GLU A 126 14.76 -2.57 31.25
CA GLU A 126 15.39 -3.78 31.75
C GLU A 126 14.71 -5.04 31.19
N ALA A 127 15.32 -6.20 31.37
CA ALA A 127 14.80 -7.48 30.85
C ALA A 127 13.37 -7.80 31.30
N SER A 128 13.03 -7.57 32.57
CA SER A 128 11.68 -7.78 33.10
C SER A 128 10.67 -6.81 32.48
N VAL A 129 11.04 -5.53 32.34
CA VAL A 129 10.18 -4.51 31.74
C VAL A 129 9.94 -4.79 30.25
N LEU A 130 10.96 -5.32 29.55
CA LEU A 130 10.80 -5.73 28.14
C LEU A 130 9.84 -6.92 28.01
N ALA A 131 9.94 -7.92 28.91
CA ALA A 131 9.03 -9.05 28.94
C ALA A 131 7.59 -8.64 29.25
N ASP A 132 7.40 -7.75 30.25
CA ASP A 132 6.09 -7.15 30.54
C ASP A 132 5.54 -6.36 29.34
N GLY A 133 6.43 -5.67 28.61
CA GLY A 133 6.10 -4.98 27.37
C GLY A 133 5.57 -5.93 26.29
N PHE A 134 6.23 -7.08 26.07
CA PHE A 134 5.74 -8.09 25.13
C PHE A 134 4.41 -8.69 25.58
N SER A 135 4.22 -8.93 26.88
CA SER A 135 2.92 -9.37 27.43
C SER A 135 1.81 -8.36 27.16
N ALA A 136 2.07 -7.08 27.43
CA ALA A 136 1.13 -6.00 27.14
C ALA A 136 0.85 -5.86 25.63
N ALA A 137 1.87 -6.01 24.78
CA ALA A 137 1.75 -6.00 23.32
C ALA A 137 0.82 -7.12 22.83
N SER A 138 1.00 -8.34 23.34
CA SER A 138 0.12 -9.48 23.04
C SER A 138 -1.32 -9.19 23.44
N LYS A 139 -1.53 -8.74 24.66
CA LYS A 139 -2.86 -8.40 25.17
C LYS A 139 -3.54 -7.32 24.31
N SER A 140 -2.83 -6.24 24.02
CA SER A 140 -3.37 -5.14 23.19
C SER A 140 -3.72 -5.59 21.78
N ALA A 141 -2.92 -6.47 21.18
CA ALA A 141 -3.18 -7.03 19.86
C ALA A 141 -4.45 -7.89 19.83
N TYR A 142 -4.66 -8.74 20.84
CA TYR A 142 -5.86 -9.57 20.95
C TYR A 142 -7.11 -8.76 21.27
N GLU A 143 -7.02 -7.75 22.14
CA GLU A 143 -8.15 -6.87 22.49
C GLU A 143 -8.60 -5.99 21.31
N ALA A 144 -7.73 -5.73 20.36
CA ALA A 144 -8.02 -4.93 19.18
C ALA A 144 -8.90 -5.65 18.15
N VAL A 145 -8.85 -6.99 18.11
CA VAL A 145 -9.55 -7.80 17.11
C VAL A 145 -10.82 -8.39 17.73
N LEU A 146 -11.97 -8.12 17.10
CA LEU A 146 -13.27 -8.57 17.64
C LEU A 146 -13.38 -10.10 17.70
N LYS A 147 -12.84 -10.80 16.69
CA LYS A 147 -12.79 -12.27 16.60
C LYS A 147 -11.35 -12.72 16.36
N PRO A 148 -10.51 -12.88 17.40
CA PRO A 148 -9.13 -13.32 17.21
C PRO A 148 -9.05 -14.72 16.59
N ILE A 149 -8.22 -14.86 15.56
CA ILE A 149 -8.02 -16.12 14.85
C ILE A 149 -6.61 -16.62 15.10
N GLU A 150 -6.49 -17.89 15.54
CA GLU A 150 -5.20 -18.56 15.75
C GLU A 150 -4.55 -18.94 14.41
N GLY A 151 -3.22 -19.03 14.39
CA GLY A 151 -2.45 -19.25 13.17
C GLY A 151 -2.12 -17.97 12.42
N THR A 152 -2.31 -16.80 13.07
CA THR A 152 -1.99 -15.47 12.54
C THR A 152 -0.90 -14.79 13.37
N ILE A 153 -0.56 -13.55 13.03
CA ILE A 153 0.33 -12.68 13.80
C ILE A 153 0.00 -12.71 15.31
N LEU A 154 -1.29 -12.83 15.67
CA LEU A 154 -1.73 -12.87 17.07
C LEU A 154 -1.10 -14.06 17.82
N THR A 155 -1.12 -15.25 17.22
CA THR A 155 -0.47 -16.45 17.78
C THR A 155 1.02 -16.26 17.95
N VAL A 156 1.69 -15.69 16.93
CA VAL A 156 3.14 -15.49 16.95
C VAL A 156 3.53 -14.47 18.03
N VAL A 157 2.79 -13.38 18.17
CA VAL A 157 3.00 -12.38 19.22
C VAL A 157 2.78 -12.98 20.61
N ARG A 158 1.70 -13.74 20.81
CA ARG A 158 1.37 -14.35 22.11
C ARG A 158 2.46 -15.34 22.55
N GLU A 159 2.84 -16.27 21.70
CA GLU A 159 3.85 -17.27 22.06
C GLU A 159 5.23 -16.66 22.27
N SER A 160 5.58 -15.62 21.52
CA SER A 160 6.79 -14.83 21.77
C SER A 160 6.75 -14.15 23.13
N ALA A 161 5.60 -13.56 23.50
CA ALA A 161 5.41 -12.88 24.78
C ALA A 161 5.49 -13.87 25.95
N ASP A 162 4.83 -15.02 25.85
CA ASP A 162 4.85 -16.06 26.89
C ASP A 162 6.28 -16.55 27.16
N ALA A 163 7.07 -16.77 26.09
CA ALA A 163 8.47 -17.16 26.21
C ALA A 163 9.36 -16.05 26.78
N ALA A 164 9.09 -14.78 26.44
CA ALA A 164 9.79 -13.63 27.02
C ALA A 164 9.57 -13.55 28.54
N VAL A 165 8.32 -13.69 28.98
CA VAL A 165 7.95 -13.68 30.40
C VAL A 165 8.60 -14.84 31.13
N ALA A 166 8.59 -16.05 30.56
CA ALA A 166 9.22 -17.22 31.16
C ALA A 166 10.75 -17.07 31.30
N ALA A 167 11.39 -16.31 30.43
CA ALA A 167 12.84 -16.07 30.41
C ALA A 167 13.28 -14.84 31.23
N ALA A 168 12.33 -14.06 31.77
CA ALA A 168 12.65 -12.78 32.43
C ALA A 168 13.26 -12.94 33.84
N ASP A 169 12.94 -14.02 34.56
CA ASP A 169 13.43 -14.23 35.92
C ASP A 169 14.95 -14.49 35.92
N GLY A 170 15.70 -13.49 36.36
CA GLY A 170 17.16 -13.52 36.35
C GLY A 170 17.82 -13.49 34.97
N GLY A 171 17.03 -13.29 33.90
CA GLY A 171 17.47 -13.21 32.52
C GLY A 171 18.04 -11.84 32.14
N SER A 172 18.92 -11.81 31.13
CA SER A 172 19.37 -10.59 30.45
C SER A 172 18.39 -10.18 29.35
N LEU A 173 18.51 -8.95 28.80
CA LEU A 173 17.79 -8.52 27.60
C LEU A 173 17.96 -9.52 26.46
N GLU A 174 19.18 -9.97 26.21
CA GLU A 174 19.49 -10.97 25.19
C GLU A 174 18.70 -12.26 25.42
N THR A 175 18.68 -12.77 26.66
CA THR A 175 17.98 -14.02 26.99
C THR A 175 16.48 -13.91 26.72
N VAL A 176 15.87 -12.80 27.11
CA VAL A 176 14.44 -12.53 26.91
C VAL A 176 14.10 -12.45 25.42
N VAL A 177 14.87 -11.65 24.65
CA VAL A 177 14.59 -11.48 23.21
C VAL A 177 14.84 -12.77 22.43
N ARG A 178 15.89 -13.55 22.78
CA ARG A 178 16.15 -14.85 22.15
C ARG A 178 15.02 -15.85 22.40
N ALA A 179 14.54 -15.92 23.64
CA ALA A 179 13.40 -16.78 23.98
C ALA A 179 12.17 -16.40 23.17
N ALA A 180 11.83 -15.11 23.14
CA ALA A 180 10.72 -14.58 22.33
C ALA A 180 10.89 -14.93 20.84
N ARG A 181 12.08 -14.67 20.28
CA ARG A 181 12.36 -14.91 18.86
C ARG A 181 12.30 -16.39 18.49
N SER A 182 12.82 -17.27 19.37
CA SER A 182 12.77 -18.71 19.15
C SER A 182 11.33 -19.23 19.16
N ALA A 183 10.57 -18.90 20.21
CA ALA A 183 9.18 -19.34 20.33
C ALA A 183 8.30 -18.77 19.23
N GLY A 184 8.47 -17.48 18.88
CA GLY A 184 7.76 -16.87 17.76
C GLY A 184 8.10 -17.53 16.42
N GLY A 185 9.37 -17.91 16.20
CA GLY A 185 9.77 -18.67 15.01
C GLY A 185 9.15 -20.06 14.94
N ASP A 186 9.02 -20.74 16.10
CA ASP A 186 8.32 -22.03 16.18
C ASP A 186 6.82 -21.87 15.95
N ALA A 187 6.21 -20.82 16.49
CA ALA A 187 4.81 -20.50 16.28
C ALA A 187 4.54 -20.18 14.79
N LEU A 188 5.38 -19.36 14.16
CA LEU A 188 5.24 -19.00 12.74
C LEU A 188 5.26 -20.25 11.85
N ARG A 189 6.18 -21.18 12.08
CA ARG A 189 6.25 -22.45 11.30
C ARG A 189 5.00 -23.31 11.45
N ARG A 190 4.27 -23.19 12.55
CA ARG A 190 3.03 -23.95 12.81
C ARG A 190 1.75 -23.23 12.34
N THR A 191 1.83 -21.99 11.89
CA THR A 191 0.65 -21.26 11.41
C THR A 191 -0.11 -22.01 10.31
N PRO A 192 0.53 -22.72 9.35
CA PRO A 192 -0.20 -23.53 8.36
C PRO A 192 -0.95 -24.75 8.95
N GLU A 193 -0.57 -25.20 10.15
CA GLU A 193 -1.28 -26.30 10.84
C GLU A 193 -2.54 -25.78 11.57
N MET A 194 -2.61 -24.48 11.85
CA MET A 194 -3.69 -23.83 12.59
C MET A 194 -4.71 -23.19 11.65
N LEU A 195 -4.27 -22.67 10.51
CA LEU A 195 -5.11 -21.95 9.55
C LEU A 195 -5.09 -22.65 8.19
N PRO A 196 -6.21 -23.30 7.79
CA PRO A 196 -6.26 -24.15 6.59
C PRO A 196 -5.84 -23.45 5.30
N VAL A 197 -6.16 -22.16 5.14
CA VAL A 197 -5.80 -21.36 3.96
C VAL A 197 -4.28 -21.24 3.80
N LEU A 198 -3.53 -21.05 4.90
CA LEU A 198 -2.06 -21.01 4.86
C LEU A 198 -1.47 -22.37 4.47
N LYS A 199 -2.07 -23.45 4.98
CA LYS A 199 -1.65 -24.81 4.63
C LYS A 199 -1.89 -25.12 3.15
N GLN A 200 -3.02 -24.69 2.63
CA GLN A 200 -3.37 -24.86 1.22
C GLN A 200 -2.42 -24.07 0.32
N ALA A 201 -2.10 -22.82 0.70
CA ALA A 201 -1.13 -21.98 0.00
C ALA A 201 0.33 -22.43 0.17
N GLY A 202 0.63 -23.32 1.12
CA GLY A 202 1.99 -23.73 1.42
C GLY A 202 2.86 -22.63 2.04
N VAL A 203 2.24 -21.61 2.66
CA VAL A 203 2.93 -20.45 3.23
C VAL A 203 2.69 -20.33 4.74
N VAL A 204 3.52 -19.52 5.40
CA VAL A 204 3.32 -19.09 6.78
C VAL A 204 2.59 -17.74 6.82
N ASP A 205 2.09 -17.35 8.01
CA ASP A 205 1.42 -16.06 8.18
C ASP A 205 2.34 -14.87 7.90
N ALA A 206 1.92 -14.00 6.98
CA ALA A 206 2.68 -12.84 6.54
C ALA A 206 2.91 -11.82 7.67
N GLY A 207 1.88 -11.54 8.47
CA GLY A 207 1.96 -10.63 9.61
C GLY A 207 2.90 -11.14 10.70
N GLY A 208 2.85 -12.44 11.00
CA GLY A 208 3.75 -13.11 11.94
C GLY A 208 5.21 -13.08 11.46
N ALA A 209 5.44 -13.30 10.16
CA ALA A 209 6.77 -13.16 9.56
C ALA A 209 7.31 -11.74 9.75
N GLY A 210 6.48 -10.72 9.48
CA GLY A 210 6.83 -9.33 9.71
C GLY A 210 7.09 -9.00 11.19
N PHE A 211 6.31 -9.54 12.12
CA PHE A 211 6.55 -9.34 13.56
C PHE A 211 7.89 -9.92 14.03
N LEU A 212 8.33 -11.05 13.50
CA LEU A 212 9.63 -11.62 13.87
C LEU A 212 10.80 -10.68 13.54
N LEU A 213 10.68 -9.84 12.53
CA LEU A 213 11.70 -8.84 12.19
C LEU A 213 11.83 -7.73 13.26
N LEU A 214 10.77 -7.47 14.06
CA LEU A 214 10.89 -6.64 15.26
C LEU A 214 11.81 -7.30 16.28
N LEU A 215 11.64 -8.60 16.53
CA LEU A 215 12.49 -9.35 17.49
C LEU A 215 13.93 -9.46 16.98
N ASP A 216 14.12 -9.65 15.67
CA ASP A 216 15.45 -9.62 15.04
C ASP A 216 16.10 -8.24 15.16
N SER A 217 15.31 -7.16 15.10
CA SER A 217 15.80 -5.78 15.30
C SER A 217 16.23 -5.54 16.75
N PHE A 218 15.48 -6.06 17.73
CA PHE A 218 15.90 -6.05 19.13
C PHE A 218 17.22 -6.84 19.33
N LEU A 219 17.35 -8.04 18.75
CA LEU A 219 18.58 -8.83 18.82
C LEU A 219 19.75 -8.09 18.19
N ASN A 220 19.56 -7.48 17.02
CA ASN A 220 20.61 -6.70 16.37
C ASN A 220 21.14 -5.57 17.28
N ILE A 221 20.25 -4.80 17.91
CA ILE A 221 20.66 -3.72 18.81
C ILE A 221 21.28 -4.22 20.12
N VAL A 222 20.77 -5.33 20.66
CA VAL A 222 21.27 -5.90 21.93
C VAL A 222 22.57 -6.66 21.76
N THR A 223 22.73 -7.42 20.67
CA THR A 223 23.86 -8.36 20.50
C THR A 223 24.79 -8.00 19.35
N GLY A 224 24.38 -7.15 18.43
CA GLY A 224 25.09 -6.88 17.18
C GLY A 224 24.98 -7.99 16.14
N GLU A 225 24.07 -8.95 16.32
CA GLU A 225 23.81 -9.99 15.32
C GLU A 225 23.29 -9.41 14.02
N PRO A 226 23.71 -9.95 12.85
CA PRO A 226 23.21 -9.48 11.57
C PRO A 226 21.70 -9.75 11.44
N LEU A 227 21.01 -8.82 10.77
CA LEU A 227 19.61 -8.99 10.39
C LEU A 227 19.47 -10.07 9.33
N PRO A 228 18.32 -10.79 9.28
CA PRO A 228 18.08 -11.78 8.24
C PRO A 228 18.02 -11.11 6.86
N GLU A 229 18.43 -11.86 5.84
CA GLU A 229 18.24 -11.45 4.45
C GLU A 229 16.82 -11.85 3.99
N PRO A 230 16.20 -11.10 3.05
CA PRO A 230 14.92 -11.46 2.47
C PRO A 230 14.97 -12.85 1.81
N ASP A 231 14.00 -13.69 2.06
CA ASP A 231 13.81 -14.94 1.32
C ASP A 231 12.96 -14.65 0.07
N GLU A 232 13.62 -14.55 -1.06
CA GLU A 232 12.97 -14.31 -2.35
C GLU A 232 12.39 -15.58 -2.99
N SER A 233 12.70 -16.77 -2.43
CA SER A 233 12.29 -18.07 -2.97
C SER A 233 10.94 -18.57 -2.44
N GLY A 234 10.40 -17.94 -1.38
CA GLY A 234 9.15 -18.34 -0.72
C GLY A 234 7.95 -17.59 -1.28
N GLY A 235 6.96 -18.31 -1.76
CA GLY A 235 5.66 -17.76 -2.16
C GLY A 235 4.67 -18.89 -2.39
N PRO A 236 3.35 -18.65 -2.36
CA PRO A 236 2.36 -19.66 -2.68
C PRO A 236 2.48 -20.09 -4.14
N ASP A 237 2.15 -21.36 -4.41
CA ASP A 237 1.95 -21.87 -5.76
C ASP A 237 0.71 -21.16 -6.37
N LEU A 238 0.78 -20.73 -7.63
CA LEU A 238 -0.32 -20.03 -8.33
C LEU A 238 -1.57 -20.90 -8.38
N ASP A 239 -1.43 -22.20 -8.68
CA ASP A 239 -2.55 -23.16 -8.69
C ASP A 239 -3.23 -23.26 -7.30
N ALA A 240 -2.46 -23.10 -6.22
CA ALA A 240 -2.99 -23.07 -4.86
C ALA A 240 -3.75 -21.79 -4.55
N LEU A 241 -3.30 -20.62 -5.04
CA LEU A 241 -3.99 -19.33 -4.88
C LEU A 241 -5.34 -19.31 -5.62
N GLU A 242 -5.39 -19.80 -6.86
CA GLU A 242 -6.65 -19.94 -7.62
C GLU A 242 -7.65 -20.84 -6.89
N SER A 243 -7.17 -21.94 -6.31
CA SER A 243 -8.03 -22.87 -5.57
C SER A 243 -8.58 -22.28 -4.26
N ILE A 244 -7.87 -21.31 -3.65
CA ILE A 244 -8.30 -20.60 -2.44
C ILE A 244 -9.42 -19.61 -2.77
N THR A 245 -9.30 -18.87 -3.87
CA THR A 245 -10.33 -17.91 -4.31
C THR A 245 -11.65 -18.58 -4.71
N HIS A 246 -11.64 -19.86 -5.09
CA HIS A 246 -12.83 -20.57 -5.55
C HIS A 246 -13.52 -21.50 -4.54
N ARG A 247 -12.95 -21.73 -3.34
CA ARG A 247 -13.39 -22.84 -2.46
C ARG A 247 -13.98 -22.46 -1.11
N THR A 248 -14.03 -21.21 -0.74
CA THR A 248 -14.41 -20.81 0.62
C THR A 248 -15.94 -20.77 0.89
N ALA A 249 -16.76 -21.48 0.12
CA ALA A 249 -18.23 -21.40 0.19
C ALA A 249 -18.92 -22.32 1.20
N ASP A 250 -18.25 -23.06 2.09
CA ASP A 250 -18.94 -24.16 2.79
C ASP A 250 -19.00 -24.15 4.34
N GLU A 251 -18.33 -23.27 5.09
CA GLU A 251 -18.55 -23.22 6.56
C GLU A 251 -18.31 -21.81 7.18
N GLY A 252 -19.34 -20.98 7.26
CA GLY A 252 -19.34 -19.68 7.94
C GLY A 252 -19.28 -18.51 6.96
N VAL A 253 -19.58 -17.29 7.43
CA VAL A 253 -19.44 -16.09 6.58
C VAL A 253 -18.02 -16.01 6.09
N ASP A 254 -17.84 -16.27 4.81
CA ASP A 254 -16.55 -16.24 4.15
C ASP A 254 -16.07 -14.78 4.04
N VAL A 255 -14.95 -14.47 4.66
CA VAL A 255 -14.38 -13.12 4.63
C VAL A 255 -14.04 -12.70 3.19
N SER A 256 -13.80 -13.66 2.30
CA SER A 256 -13.58 -13.43 0.86
C SER A 256 -14.84 -12.99 0.10
N GLU A 257 -16.04 -13.12 0.68
CA GLU A 257 -17.28 -12.57 0.13
C GLU A 257 -17.52 -11.11 0.51
N LEU A 258 -16.71 -10.54 1.41
CA LEU A 258 -16.82 -9.14 1.82
C LEU A 258 -15.97 -8.26 0.91
N ARG A 259 -16.67 -7.52 0.05
CA ARG A 259 -16.06 -6.79 -1.06
C ARG A 259 -15.29 -5.54 -0.64
N TYR A 260 -15.72 -4.86 0.42
CA TYR A 260 -15.19 -3.56 0.76
C TYR A 260 -14.46 -3.58 2.10
N GLU A 261 -13.28 -2.95 2.13
CA GLU A 261 -12.61 -2.50 3.34
C GLU A 261 -13.08 -1.07 3.65
N VAL A 262 -13.56 -0.83 4.85
CA VAL A 262 -13.90 0.51 5.34
C VAL A 262 -13.01 0.85 6.51
N MET A 263 -12.24 1.94 6.38
CA MET A 263 -11.36 2.46 7.42
C MET A 263 -11.70 3.92 7.73
N PHE A 264 -11.61 4.32 9.00
CA PHE A 264 -11.68 5.72 9.40
C PHE A 264 -11.11 5.97 10.79
N LEU A 265 -10.79 7.23 11.06
CA LEU A 265 -10.58 7.71 12.43
C LEU A 265 -11.94 8.08 13.02
N LEU A 266 -12.20 7.66 14.25
CA LEU A 266 -13.46 7.87 14.94
C LEU A 266 -13.25 8.64 16.22
N ASP A 267 -13.89 9.81 16.35
CA ASP A 267 -14.09 10.45 17.63
C ASP A 267 -15.33 9.81 18.29
N LEU A 268 -15.16 9.09 19.38
CA LEU A 268 -16.21 8.39 20.09
C LEU A 268 -15.87 8.35 21.58
N ASP A 269 -16.88 8.59 22.44
CA ASP A 269 -16.73 8.41 23.87
C ASP A 269 -16.37 6.94 24.19
N ASP A 270 -15.38 6.75 25.07
CA ASP A 270 -14.86 5.42 25.43
C ASP A 270 -15.97 4.50 26.00
N ASP A 271 -16.99 5.05 26.64
CA ASP A 271 -18.14 4.29 27.14
C ASP A 271 -18.97 3.66 26.02
N ASN A 272 -18.93 4.21 24.81
CA ASN A 272 -19.64 3.71 23.63
C ASN A 272 -18.83 2.75 22.76
N HIS A 273 -17.53 2.58 23.05
CA HIS A 273 -16.63 1.73 22.26
C HIS A 273 -17.16 0.29 22.10
N ARG A 274 -17.61 -0.31 23.22
CA ARG A 274 -18.15 -1.68 23.19
C ARG A 274 -19.42 -1.80 22.35
N ALA A 275 -20.33 -0.85 22.47
CA ALA A 275 -21.57 -0.83 21.70
C ALA A 275 -21.28 -0.67 20.18
N PHE A 276 -20.27 0.11 19.85
CA PHE A 276 -19.80 0.28 18.48
C PHE A 276 -19.22 -1.03 17.91
N MET A 277 -18.35 -1.71 18.66
CA MET A 277 -17.81 -3.01 18.25
C MET A 277 -18.91 -4.05 18.03
N GLU A 278 -19.93 -4.09 18.91
CA GLU A 278 -21.07 -4.99 18.77
C GLU A 278 -21.95 -4.64 17.57
N ALA A 279 -22.09 -3.35 17.22
CA ALA A 279 -22.81 -2.90 16.04
C ALA A 279 -22.09 -3.34 14.76
N TRP A 280 -20.80 -3.11 14.69
CA TRP A 280 -19.97 -3.52 13.55
C TRP A 280 -19.92 -5.04 13.36
N GLY A 281 -19.90 -5.80 14.48
CA GLY A 281 -19.93 -7.27 14.44
C GLY A 281 -21.17 -7.88 13.76
N ARG A 282 -22.20 -7.07 13.50
CA ARG A 282 -23.42 -7.46 12.75
C ARG A 282 -23.37 -7.06 11.26
N ILE A 283 -22.45 -6.16 10.91
CA ILE A 283 -22.37 -5.55 9.57
C ILE A 283 -21.27 -6.18 8.73
N GLY A 284 -20.19 -6.62 9.36
CA GLY A 284 -19.02 -7.15 8.67
C GLY A 284 -18.15 -8.07 9.50
N ASP A 285 -16.97 -8.37 8.98
CA ASP A 285 -15.94 -9.18 9.62
C ASP A 285 -14.56 -8.51 9.53
N SER A 286 -13.50 -9.18 10.00
CA SER A 286 -12.13 -8.62 10.07
C SER A 286 -12.08 -7.27 10.80
N ILE A 287 -12.91 -7.14 11.85
CA ILE A 287 -13.10 -5.89 12.56
C ILE A 287 -11.95 -5.64 13.50
N VAL A 288 -11.31 -4.49 13.33
CA VAL A 288 -10.26 -3.99 14.21
C VAL A 288 -10.57 -2.54 14.60
N VAL A 289 -10.71 -2.27 15.91
CA VAL A 289 -10.93 -0.93 16.45
C VAL A 289 -9.90 -0.66 17.52
N VAL A 290 -9.05 0.31 17.28
CA VAL A 290 -7.90 0.58 18.15
C VAL A 290 -7.82 2.06 18.50
N GLY A 291 -7.60 2.35 19.77
CA GLY A 291 -7.54 3.74 20.22
C GLY A 291 -7.70 3.84 21.73
N GLY A 292 -8.33 4.92 22.15
CA GLY A 292 -8.64 5.32 23.51
C GLY A 292 -8.58 6.83 23.66
N ASP A 293 -8.95 7.35 24.82
CA ASP A 293 -9.05 8.78 25.09
C ASP A 293 -9.93 9.52 24.05
N GLY A 294 -11.00 8.84 23.59
CA GLY A 294 -11.98 9.41 22.67
C GLY A 294 -11.61 9.35 21.19
N LEU A 295 -10.45 8.79 20.81
CA LEU A 295 -10.00 8.67 19.41
C LEU A 295 -9.67 7.23 19.05
N TYR A 296 -10.29 6.71 17.98
CA TYR A 296 -10.10 5.35 17.49
C TYR A 296 -9.72 5.32 16.02
N ASN A 297 -8.87 4.38 15.63
CA ASN A 297 -8.67 3.98 14.25
C ASN A 297 -9.47 2.70 14.02
N CYS A 298 -10.35 2.71 13.03
CA CYS A 298 -11.37 1.70 12.80
C CYS A 298 -11.19 1.07 11.43
N HIS A 299 -11.35 -0.26 11.37
CA HIS A 299 -11.23 -1.07 10.17
C HIS A 299 -12.28 -2.19 10.17
N VAL A 300 -12.96 -2.40 9.07
CA VAL A 300 -13.95 -3.48 8.88
C VAL A 300 -14.01 -3.90 7.41
N HIS A 301 -14.17 -5.18 7.16
CA HIS A 301 -14.58 -5.70 5.85
C HIS A 301 -16.10 -5.87 5.83
N THR A 302 -16.77 -5.38 4.78
CA THR A 302 -18.23 -5.36 4.70
C THR A 302 -18.73 -5.30 3.26
N ASN A 303 -19.98 -5.70 3.04
CA ASN A 303 -20.70 -5.43 1.79
C ASN A 303 -21.63 -4.21 1.90
N ASP A 304 -21.77 -3.63 3.11
CA ASP A 304 -22.63 -2.46 3.37
C ASP A 304 -21.80 -1.29 3.93
N ILE A 305 -21.22 -0.53 3.02
CA ILE A 305 -20.42 0.67 3.35
C ILE A 305 -21.27 1.68 4.12
N GLY A 306 -22.55 1.84 3.75
CA GLY A 306 -23.45 2.79 4.38
C GLY A 306 -23.64 2.46 5.87
N ALA A 307 -24.04 1.24 6.18
CA ALA A 307 -24.23 0.78 7.55
C ALA A 307 -22.94 0.88 8.38
N ALA A 308 -21.77 0.61 7.78
CA ALA A 308 -20.48 0.72 8.47
C ALA A 308 -20.17 2.15 8.91
N ILE A 309 -20.55 3.16 8.11
CA ILE A 309 -20.34 4.58 8.42
C ILE A 309 -21.43 5.12 9.34
N GLU A 310 -22.67 4.66 9.22
CA GLU A 310 -23.80 5.13 10.01
C GLU A 310 -23.78 4.62 11.47
N ALA A 311 -23.29 3.39 11.69
CA ALA A 311 -23.25 2.78 13.02
C ALA A 311 -22.56 3.65 14.09
N PRO A 312 -21.38 4.24 13.88
CA PRO A 312 -20.78 5.14 14.87
C PRO A 312 -21.55 6.45 15.02
N LEU A 313 -22.21 6.97 13.99
CA LEU A 313 -23.01 8.21 14.06
C LEU A 313 -24.20 8.04 15.01
N GLU A 314 -24.86 6.87 14.98
CA GLU A 314 -25.97 6.53 15.88
C GLU A 314 -25.55 6.50 17.36
N LEU A 315 -24.28 6.23 17.63
CA LEU A 315 -23.68 6.23 18.95
C LEU A 315 -23.06 7.57 19.36
N GLY A 316 -23.29 8.62 18.56
CA GLY A 316 -22.76 9.97 18.78
C GLY A 316 -21.30 10.14 18.39
N GLY A 317 -20.72 9.16 17.71
CA GLY A 317 -19.36 9.22 17.15
C GLY A 317 -19.27 10.10 15.90
N ARG A 318 -18.05 10.46 15.52
CA ARG A 318 -17.76 11.25 14.31
C ARG A 318 -16.64 10.61 13.51
N PRO A 319 -16.97 9.82 12.46
CA PRO A 319 -15.98 9.28 11.54
C PRO A 319 -15.28 10.41 10.78
N ARG A 320 -13.94 10.31 10.65
CA ARG A 320 -13.09 11.24 9.91
C ARG A 320 -12.08 10.47 9.07
N ALA A 321 -11.60 11.05 8.00
CA ALA A 321 -10.63 10.44 7.09
C ALA A 321 -11.11 9.05 6.61
N ILE A 322 -12.39 8.96 6.21
CA ILE A 322 -13.00 7.72 5.76
C ILE A 322 -12.32 7.27 4.47
N ARG A 323 -11.89 6.02 4.44
CA ARG A 323 -11.35 5.33 3.27
C ARG A 323 -12.20 4.09 3.03
N VAL A 324 -12.53 3.86 1.77
CA VAL A 324 -13.19 2.64 1.30
C VAL A 324 -12.36 2.07 0.17
N THR A 325 -12.00 0.80 0.29
CA THR A 325 -11.23 0.05 -0.70
C THR A 325 -12.07 -1.10 -1.22
N ASP A 326 -12.06 -1.34 -2.52
CA ASP A 326 -12.68 -2.53 -3.12
C ASP A 326 -11.65 -3.67 -3.12
N LEU A 327 -11.80 -4.62 -2.21
CA LEU A 327 -10.86 -5.71 -2.03
C LEU A 327 -10.78 -6.64 -3.25
N PHE A 328 -11.86 -6.78 -4.01
CA PHE A 328 -11.85 -7.61 -5.22
C PHE A 328 -11.00 -6.98 -6.32
N GLU A 329 -11.00 -5.64 -6.42
CA GLU A 329 -10.11 -4.92 -7.33
C GLU A 329 -8.64 -5.07 -6.88
N GLU A 330 -8.35 -4.97 -5.57
CA GLU A 330 -6.97 -5.13 -5.06
C GLU A 330 -6.42 -6.54 -5.26
N VAL A 331 -7.24 -7.57 -5.03
CA VAL A 331 -6.87 -8.97 -5.28
C VAL A 331 -6.58 -9.20 -6.75
N ALA A 332 -7.40 -8.67 -7.65
CA ALA A 332 -7.18 -8.80 -9.10
C ALA A 332 -5.88 -8.11 -9.55
N ASP A 333 -5.59 -6.93 -9.00
CA ASP A 333 -4.36 -6.18 -9.28
C ASP A 333 -3.11 -6.92 -8.77
N GLU A 334 -3.19 -7.58 -7.60
CA GLU A 334 -2.07 -8.33 -7.05
C GLU A 334 -1.82 -9.64 -7.80
N HIS A 335 -2.87 -10.33 -8.22
CA HIS A 335 -2.73 -11.50 -9.10
C HIS A 335 -2.01 -11.14 -10.39
N ALA A 336 -2.41 -10.04 -11.04
CA ALA A 336 -1.76 -9.55 -12.26
C ALA A 336 -0.27 -9.21 -12.05
N LYS A 337 0.09 -8.66 -10.90
CA LYS A 337 1.51 -8.37 -10.56
C LYS A 337 2.32 -9.65 -10.37
N ARG A 338 1.78 -10.63 -9.63
CA ARG A 338 2.47 -11.90 -9.36
C ARG A 338 2.70 -12.71 -10.63
N GLU A 339 1.73 -12.73 -11.54
CA GLU A 339 1.88 -13.36 -12.85
C GLU A 339 2.95 -12.67 -13.70
N ALA A 340 3.01 -11.34 -13.67
CA ALA A 340 4.04 -10.58 -14.37
C ALA A 340 5.45 -10.84 -13.78
N GLU A 341 5.59 -11.00 -12.47
CA GLU A 341 6.87 -11.32 -11.81
C GLU A 341 7.35 -12.74 -12.15
N LEU A 342 6.45 -13.70 -12.35
CA LEU A 342 6.78 -15.09 -12.67
C LEU A 342 7.06 -15.31 -14.18
N GLY A 343 6.61 -14.43 -15.04
CA GLY A 343 6.89 -14.45 -16.50
C GLY A 343 8.29 -13.91 -16.89
N VAL A 344 9.09 -13.42 -15.94
CA VAL A 344 10.42 -12.82 -16.17
C VAL A 344 11.54 -13.76 -15.73
N ASP A 345 11.48 -15.06 -16.00
CA ASP A 345 12.64 -15.94 -15.95
C ASP A 345 13.26 -16.09 -17.35
N ALA A 346 14.38 -15.42 -17.50
CA ALA A 346 15.51 -15.61 -18.39
C ALA A 346 15.85 -14.40 -19.25
N HIS A 347 16.62 -13.48 -18.72
CA HIS A 347 17.94 -13.13 -19.24
C HIS A 347 18.56 -11.96 -18.46
N ASP A 348 19.73 -12.24 -17.87
CA ASP A 348 20.66 -11.27 -17.29
C ASP A 348 20.74 -9.92 -18.03
N VAL A 349 20.46 -8.82 -17.32
CA VAL A 349 21.30 -7.62 -17.41
C VAL A 349 21.34 -6.92 -16.05
N VAL A 350 22.48 -7.04 -15.41
CA VAL A 350 22.87 -6.28 -14.21
C VAL A 350 22.93 -4.79 -14.58
N HIS A 351 22.09 -3.97 -13.92
CA HIS A 351 22.34 -2.55 -13.78
C HIS A 351 22.38 -2.14 -12.30
N PRO A 352 23.46 -1.45 -11.88
CA PRO A 352 23.64 -1.09 -10.47
C PRO A 352 22.80 0.11 -10.11
N GLY A 353 22.08 -0.05 -9.00
CA GLY A 353 21.63 0.95 -8.04
C GLY A 353 21.24 2.34 -8.54
N ARG A 354 19.94 2.57 -8.59
CA ARG A 354 19.40 3.89 -8.32
C ARG A 354 18.23 3.74 -7.36
N ALA A 355 18.44 4.23 -6.13
CA ALA A 355 17.36 4.38 -5.16
C ALA A 355 16.26 5.22 -5.80
N ALA A 356 15.06 4.66 -5.91
CA ALA A 356 13.88 5.39 -6.31
C ALA A 356 13.57 6.40 -5.19
N HIS A 357 13.97 7.64 -5.39
CA HIS A 357 13.41 8.75 -4.63
C HIS A 357 11.97 8.93 -5.12
N HIS A 358 10.99 8.61 -4.28
CA HIS A 358 9.63 9.12 -4.42
C HIS A 358 9.72 10.64 -4.28
N GLY A 359 9.87 11.33 -5.38
CA GLY A 359 10.05 12.77 -5.44
C GLY A 359 8.94 13.40 -6.26
N VAL A 360 8.28 14.40 -5.69
CA VAL A 360 7.50 15.35 -6.47
C VAL A 360 8.45 16.01 -7.46
N SER A 361 8.28 15.74 -8.75
CA SER A 361 9.04 16.43 -9.80
C SER A 361 8.52 17.86 -9.89
N HIS A 362 9.36 18.83 -9.57
CA HIS A 362 9.04 20.24 -9.76
C HIS A 362 9.69 20.72 -11.05
N SER A 363 8.93 21.31 -11.95
CA SER A 363 9.50 22.21 -12.95
C SER A 363 9.78 23.55 -12.27
N SER A 364 10.92 23.68 -11.63
CA SER A 364 11.36 24.86 -10.87
C SER A 364 11.59 26.12 -11.76
N SER A 365 11.22 26.09 -13.02
CA SER A 365 11.44 27.16 -14.00
C SER A 365 10.16 27.81 -14.54
N LEU A 366 8.97 27.39 -14.11
CA LEU A 366 7.72 27.99 -14.59
C LEU A 366 7.49 29.36 -13.94
N PRO A 367 7.00 30.36 -14.72
CA PRO A 367 6.69 31.69 -14.18
C PRO A 367 5.56 31.60 -13.14
N PRO A 368 5.44 32.62 -12.25
CA PRO A 368 4.30 32.71 -11.34
C PRO A 368 2.98 32.75 -12.12
N VAL A 369 2.01 31.95 -11.69
CA VAL A 369 0.69 31.85 -12.33
C VAL A 369 -0.43 32.16 -11.34
N THR A 370 -1.60 32.54 -11.83
CA THR A 370 -2.80 32.74 -11.01
C THR A 370 -3.30 31.39 -10.48
N CYS A 371 -3.35 30.41 -11.35
CA CYS A 371 -3.80 29.05 -11.06
C CYS A 371 -2.73 28.07 -11.48
N ALA A 372 -2.26 27.20 -10.57
CA ALA A 372 -1.32 26.14 -10.89
C ALA A 372 -2.05 24.81 -11.06
N VAL A 373 -1.46 23.89 -11.82
CA VAL A 373 -1.96 22.52 -11.99
C VAL A 373 -1.04 21.54 -11.27
N VAL A 374 -1.64 20.65 -10.47
CA VAL A 374 -1.02 19.47 -9.90
C VAL A 374 -1.69 18.25 -10.51
N ALA A 375 -0.92 17.29 -11.01
CA ALA A 375 -1.44 16.10 -11.66
C ALA A 375 -0.82 14.83 -11.07
N VAL A 376 -1.59 13.76 -10.99
CA VAL A 376 -1.09 12.43 -10.68
C VAL A 376 -0.65 11.76 -11.97
N ALA A 377 0.54 11.14 -11.99
CA ALA A 377 1.07 10.45 -13.15
C ALA A 377 1.68 9.10 -12.80
N SER A 378 1.52 8.15 -13.71
CA SER A 378 2.20 6.85 -13.70
C SER A 378 3.04 6.76 -14.97
N GLY A 379 4.34 6.55 -14.81
CA GLY A 379 5.32 6.55 -15.91
C GLY A 379 6.09 7.86 -16.04
N ASP A 380 7.39 7.72 -16.26
CA ASP A 380 8.31 8.87 -16.34
C ASP A 380 8.03 9.74 -17.58
N GLY A 381 7.63 9.12 -18.68
CA GLY A 381 7.29 9.84 -19.91
C GLY A 381 6.02 10.68 -19.78
N ILE A 382 4.99 10.19 -19.06
CA ILE A 382 3.78 10.96 -18.75
C ILE A 382 4.15 12.17 -17.87
N ALA A 383 5.00 11.98 -16.87
CA ALA A 383 5.43 13.08 -15.99
C ALA A 383 6.18 14.17 -16.79
N GLU A 384 7.02 13.77 -17.73
CA GLU A 384 7.71 14.70 -18.62
C GLU A 384 6.74 15.44 -19.55
N LEU A 385 5.80 14.72 -20.16
CA LEU A 385 4.77 15.30 -21.03
C LEU A 385 3.89 16.32 -20.30
N PHE A 386 3.48 16.00 -19.07
CA PHE A 386 2.74 16.94 -18.21
C PHE A 386 3.55 18.20 -17.91
N GLY A 387 4.86 18.05 -17.65
CA GLY A 387 5.74 19.19 -17.45
C GLY A 387 5.84 20.10 -18.68
N GLN A 388 5.89 19.52 -19.90
CA GLN A 388 5.87 20.28 -21.17
C GLN A 388 4.55 21.00 -21.40
N LEU A 389 3.42 20.46 -20.93
CA LEU A 389 2.10 21.06 -21.01
C LEU A 389 1.79 22.04 -19.87
N GLY A 390 2.76 22.38 -19.03
CA GLY A 390 2.61 23.41 -18.02
C GLY A 390 2.06 22.93 -16.67
N VAL A 391 2.09 21.62 -16.39
CA VAL A 391 1.79 21.11 -15.06
C VAL A 391 2.91 21.49 -14.09
N HIS A 392 2.52 22.12 -12.98
CA HIS A 392 3.44 22.70 -12.00
C HIS A 392 3.95 21.69 -10.97
N GLY A 393 3.16 20.67 -10.68
CA GLY A 393 3.52 19.60 -9.76
C GLY A 393 2.99 18.25 -10.26
N VAL A 394 3.86 17.23 -10.29
CA VAL A 394 3.48 15.87 -10.62
C VAL A 394 3.67 15.00 -9.39
N VAL A 395 2.62 14.28 -9.01
CA VAL A 395 2.64 13.29 -7.93
C VAL A 395 2.63 11.90 -8.57
N SER A 396 3.59 11.07 -8.19
CA SER A 396 3.63 9.69 -8.68
C SER A 396 2.43 8.89 -8.15
N GLY A 397 1.69 8.29 -9.07
CA GLY A 397 0.51 7.50 -8.73
C GLY A 397 -0.22 7.00 -9.97
N GLY A 398 -1.12 6.04 -9.81
CA GLY A 398 -1.87 5.43 -10.90
C GLY A 398 -2.64 4.20 -10.44
N GLN A 399 -2.85 3.22 -11.31
CA GLN A 399 -3.63 2.01 -11.02
C GLN A 399 -3.08 1.21 -9.81
N SER A 400 -1.77 1.08 -9.70
CA SER A 400 -1.11 0.28 -8.68
C SER A 400 -0.56 1.07 -7.48
N LEU A 401 -0.63 2.41 -7.52
CA LEU A 401 -0.08 3.28 -6.48
C LEU A 401 -0.97 4.52 -6.30
N ASN A 402 -1.87 4.47 -5.32
CA ASN A 402 -2.71 5.62 -4.99
C ASN A 402 -1.98 6.55 -4.03
N PRO A 403 -1.72 7.83 -4.41
CA PRO A 403 -1.13 8.79 -3.49
C PRO A 403 -2.08 9.05 -2.32
N SER A 404 -1.51 9.23 -1.14
CA SER A 404 -2.27 9.61 0.06
C SER A 404 -2.74 11.07 -0.04
N THR A 405 -3.77 11.43 0.75
CA THR A 405 -4.21 12.83 0.90
C THR A 405 -3.05 13.74 1.33
N ALA A 406 -2.13 13.22 2.17
CA ALA A 406 -0.96 13.97 2.62
C ALA A 406 0.03 14.26 1.48
N GLU A 407 0.27 13.32 0.58
CA GLU A 407 1.15 13.51 -0.58
C GLU A 407 0.57 14.52 -1.57
N LEU A 408 -0.74 14.44 -1.84
CA LEU A 408 -1.42 15.42 -2.68
C LEU A 408 -1.45 16.81 -2.03
N LEU A 409 -1.71 16.88 -0.72
CA LEU A 409 -1.69 18.13 0.04
C LEU A 409 -0.30 18.77 0.03
N ASP A 410 0.76 18.00 0.26
CA ASP A 410 2.14 18.49 0.23
C ASP A 410 2.49 19.04 -1.17
N ALA A 411 2.08 18.35 -2.24
CA ALA A 411 2.26 18.83 -3.59
C ALA A 411 1.53 20.17 -3.82
N VAL A 412 0.28 20.28 -3.36
CA VAL A 412 -0.53 21.51 -3.45
C VAL A 412 0.11 22.65 -2.64
N GLU A 413 0.55 22.40 -1.41
CA GLU A 413 1.16 23.42 -0.53
C GLU A 413 2.46 23.97 -1.09
N ARG A 414 3.24 23.17 -1.78
CA ARG A 414 4.50 23.58 -2.43
C ARG A 414 4.31 24.50 -3.64
N MET A 415 3.11 24.53 -4.24
CA MET A 415 2.87 25.40 -5.38
C MET A 415 2.90 26.88 -4.98
N ASN A 416 3.55 27.71 -5.78
CA ASN A 416 3.60 29.16 -5.59
C ASN A 416 2.38 29.84 -6.24
N ALA A 417 1.19 29.30 -6.00
CA ALA A 417 -0.09 29.84 -6.43
C ALA A 417 -1.12 29.67 -5.31
N SER A 418 -2.09 30.57 -5.23
CA SER A 418 -3.18 30.48 -4.26
C SER A 418 -4.39 29.70 -4.79
N GLN A 419 -4.42 29.43 -6.08
CA GLN A 419 -5.46 28.68 -6.78
C GLN A 419 -4.83 27.48 -7.48
N ILE A 420 -5.43 26.31 -7.32
CA ILE A 420 -4.86 25.04 -7.80
C ILE A 420 -5.95 24.23 -8.48
N VAL A 421 -5.65 23.69 -9.65
CA VAL A 421 -6.41 22.59 -10.25
C VAL A 421 -5.66 21.28 -10.00
N LEU A 422 -6.38 20.27 -9.52
CA LEU A 422 -5.85 18.93 -9.24
C LEU A 422 -6.45 17.92 -10.22
N LEU A 423 -5.59 17.20 -10.96
CA LEU A 423 -5.93 16.14 -11.92
C LEU A 423 -5.57 14.78 -11.31
N PRO A 424 -6.53 13.99 -10.80
CA PRO A 424 -6.25 12.70 -10.17
C PRO A 424 -5.91 11.59 -11.16
N ASN A 425 -6.41 11.63 -12.39
CA ASN A 425 -6.14 10.71 -13.49
C ASN A 425 -6.42 9.22 -13.21
N ASN A 426 -7.17 8.97 -12.15
CA ASN A 426 -7.63 7.64 -11.76
C ASN A 426 -8.90 7.79 -10.90
N LYS A 427 -9.92 6.95 -11.16
CA LYS A 427 -11.18 6.97 -10.41
C LYS A 427 -11.00 6.79 -8.90
N ASN A 428 -10.01 6.01 -8.48
CA ASN A 428 -9.73 5.70 -7.08
C ASN A 428 -9.03 6.86 -6.35
N ILE A 429 -8.41 7.78 -7.09
CA ILE A 429 -7.72 8.94 -6.53
C ILE A 429 -8.67 10.15 -6.40
N ILE A 430 -9.76 10.20 -7.15
CA ILE A 430 -10.73 11.31 -7.10
C ILE A 430 -11.25 11.59 -5.68
N PRO A 431 -11.68 10.58 -4.88
CA PRO A 431 -12.14 10.81 -3.51
C PRO A 431 -11.06 11.41 -2.61
N VAL A 432 -9.82 10.96 -2.76
CA VAL A 432 -8.66 11.45 -2.00
C VAL A 432 -8.32 12.89 -2.41
N ALA A 433 -8.35 13.18 -3.71
CA ALA A 433 -8.13 14.51 -4.25
C ALA A 433 -9.16 15.53 -3.74
N ASN A 434 -10.44 15.15 -3.68
CA ASN A 434 -11.51 16.01 -3.17
C ASN A 434 -11.34 16.43 -1.71
N GLN A 435 -10.63 15.64 -0.89
CA GLN A 435 -10.36 15.97 0.51
C GLN A 435 -9.29 17.06 0.66
N VAL A 436 -8.43 17.24 -0.32
CA VAL A 436 -7.31 18.19 -0.24
C VAL A 436 -7.81 19.62 -0.05
N GLY A 437 -8.90 20.01 -0.72
CA GLY A 437 -9.47 21.35 -0.63
C GLY A 437 -9.93 21.76 0.78
N GLU A 438 -10.30 20.79 1.63
CA GLU A 438 -10.73 21.03 3.00
C GLU A 438 -9.54 21.18 3.98
N LEU A 439 -8.34 20.73 3.57
CA LEU A 439 -7.15 20.69 4.40
C LEU A 439 -6.17 21.84 4.14
N THR A 440 -6.42 22.66 3.13
CA THR A 440 -5.58 23.80 2.74
C THR A 440 -6.35 25.12 2.79
N LYS A 441 -5.61 26.24 2.82
CA LYS A 441 -6.17 27.59 2.65
C LYS A 441 -6.22 28.03 1.19
N LYS A 442 -5.65 27.26 0.28
CA LYS A 442 -5.66 27.51 -1.15
C LYS A 442 -7.02 27.13 -1.76
N ASP A 443 -7.43 27.78 -2.83
CA ASP A 443 -8.62 27.38 -3.59
C ASP A 443 -8.26 26.21 -4.50
N VAL A 444 -8.56 24.99 -4.05
CA VAL A 444 -8.29 23.76 -4.80
C VAL A 444 -9.56 23.29 -5.48
N ARG A 445 -9.48 23.08 -6.80
CA ARG A 445 -10.55 22.50 -7.61
C ARG A 445 -10.07 21.19 -8.23
N VAL A 446 -10.87 20.15 -8.10
CA VAL A 446 -10.58 18.85 -8.68
C VAL A 446 -11.30 18.72 -10.01
N VAL A 447 -10.58 18.44 -11.07
CA VAL A 447 -11.13 17.97 -12.35
C VAL A 447 -11.13 16.44 -12.29
N PRO A 448 -12.28 15.76 -12.31
CA PRO A 448 -12.39 14.35 -12.00
C PRO A 448 -11.93 13.45 -13.16
N THR A 449 -10.71 13.70 -13.67
CA THR A 449 -10.05 12.87 -14.69
C THR A 449 -9.81 11.45 -14.18
N ARG A 450 -10.06 10.46 -15.04
CA ARG A 450 -9.99 9.04 -14.70
C ARG A 450 -8.89 8.30 -15.44
N SER A 451 -8.28 8.97 -16.41
CA SER A 451 -7.21 8.41 -17.25
C SER A 451 -6.21 9.50 -17.67
N MET A 452 -5.03 9.07 -18.11
CA MET A 452 -4.00 9.99 -18.61
C MET A 452 -4.43 10.73 -19.89
N PRO A 453 -5.10 10.09 -20.89
CA PRO A 453 -5.62 10.81 -22.05
C PRO A 453 -6.62 11.92 -21.68
N GLU A 454 -7.51 11.69 -20.69
CA GLU A 454 -8.41 12.74 -20.20
C GLU A 454 -7.66 13.93 -19.62
N ALA A 455 -6.56 13.68 -18.89
CA ALA A 455 -5.72 14.74 -18.37
C ALA A 455 -5.04 15.53 -19.48
N LEU A 456 -4.55 14.86 -20.53
CA LEU A 456 -3.92 15.52 -21.67
C LEU A 456 -4.91 16.47 -22.36
N ALA A 457 -6.12 16.00 -22.68
CA ALA A 457 -7.16 16.83 -23.26
C ALA A 457 -7.52 18.04 -22.35
N SER A 458 -7.62 17.79 -21.04
CA SER A 458 -7.84 18.86 -20.06
C SER A 458 -6.76 19.94 -20.12
N LEU A 459 -5.49 19.54 -20.28
CA LEU A 459 -4.35 20.47 -20.28
C LEU A 459 -4.29 21.34 -21.54
N VAL A 460 -4.88 20.90 -22.65
CA VAL A 460 -4.95 21.71 -23.90
C VAL A 460 -5.74 23.01 -23.69
N VAL A 461 -6.77 22.99 -22.83
CA VAL A 461 -7.63 24.16 -22.55
C VAL A 461 -7.25 24.90 -21.26
N TYR A 462 -6.19 24.48 -20.59
CA TYR A 462 -5.73 25.12 -19.36
C TYR A 462 -5.19 26.54 -19.63
N ASP A 463 -5.68 27.50 -18.85
CA ASP A 463 -5.23 28.91 -18.86
C ASP A 463 -4.58 29.25 -17.50
N PRO A 464 -3.25 29.46 -17.45
CA PRO A 464 -2.53 29.78 -16.21
C PRO A 464 -2.92 31.13 -15.58
N GLU A 465 -3.57 32.04 -16.33
CA GLU A 465 -4.02 33.36 -15.85
C GLU A 465 -5.47 33.35 -15.38
N ALA A 466 -6.24 32.33 -15.74
CA ALA A 466 -7.62 32.16 -15.32
C ALA A 466 -7.76 31.67 -13.87
N SER A 467 -8.97 31.75 -13.30
CA SER A 467 -9.25 31.20 -11.96
C SER A 467 -9.33 29.69 -11.95
N ALA A 468 -9.11 29.07 -10.77
CA ALA A 468 -9.25 27.62 -10.60
C ALA A 468 -10.67 27.13 -10.95
N GLU A 469 -11.71 27.93 -10.67
CA GLU A 469 -13.10 27.60 -11.01
C GLU A 469 -13.34 27.61 -12.53
N HIS A 470 -12.77 28.58 -13.25
CA HIS A 470 -12.84 28.64 -14.71
C HIS A 470 -12.12 27.45 -15.33
N ASN A 471 -10.87 27.24 -14.93
CA ASN A 471 -10.06 26.10 -15.41
C ASN A 471 -10.74 24.76 -15.12
N ALA A 472 -11.23 24.54 -13.91
CA ALA A 472 -11.89 23.28 -13.56
C ALA A 472 -13.12 22.99 -14.43
N ARG A 473 -13.88 24.03 -14.82
CA ARG A 473 -15.04 23.87 -15.69
C ARG A 473 -14.63 23.53 -17.12
N GLU A 474 -13.71 24.30 -17.72
CA GLU A 474 -13.29 24.10 -19.11
C GLU A 474 -12.51 22.78 -19.28
N MET A 475 -11.57 22.53 -18.34
CA MET A 475 -10.80 21.29 -18.31
C MET A 475 -11.69 20.07 -18.07
N GLY A 476 -12.72 20.19 -17.22
CA GLY A 476 -13.69 19.12 -16.99
C GLY A 476 -14.50 18.80 -18.25
N ALA A 477 -14.95 19.82 -18.97
CA ALA A 477 -15.67 19.64 -20.22
C ALA A 477 -14.79 18.98 -21.30
N ALA A 478 -13.51 19.35 -21.39
CA ALA A 478 -12.54 18.73 -22.29
C ALA A 478 -12.31 17.25 -21.93
N ALA A 479 -12.11 16.94 -20.64
CA ALA A 479 -11.97 15.55 -20.17
C ALA A 479 -13.17 14.66 -20.51
N GLU A 480 -14.38 15.21 -20.41
CA GLU A 480 -15.62 14.48 -20.73
C GLU A 480 -15.81 14.24 -22.23
N SER A 481 -15.23 15.07 -23.11
CA SER A 481 -15.36 14.94 -24.56
C SER A 481 -14.50 13.83 -25.16
N VAL A 482 -13.45 13.39 -24.47
CA VAL A 482 -12.52 12.37 -24.93
C VAL A 482 -13.10 10.97 -24.75
N ALA A 483 -13.13 10.18 -25.83
CA ALA A 483 -13.32 8.75 -25.71
C ALA A 483 -12.00 8.09 -25.37
N THR A 484 -11.95 7.33 -24.28
CA THR A 484 -10.72 6.69 -23.82
C THR A 484 -10.83 5.18 -23.88
N GLY A 485 -9.73 4.56 -24.29
CA GLY A 485 -9.58 3.12 -24.33
C GLY A 485 -8.20 2.70 -23.84
N GLU A 486 -8.13 1.47 -23.40
CA GLU A 486 -6.90 0.83 -22.93
C GLU A 486 -6.83 -0.60 -23.45
N ILE A 487 -5.63 -1.08 -23.71
CA ILE A 487 -5.38 -2.44 -24.17
C ILE A 487 -4.47 -3.15 -23.18
N THR A 488 -4.85 -4.36 -22.80
CA THR A 488 -4.07 -5.20 -21.87
C THR A 488 -4.30 -6.68 -22.18
N GLN A 489 -3.55 -7.57 -21.54
CA GLN A 489 -3.80 -9.01 -21.62
C GLN A 489 -4.72 -9.45 -20.49
N ALA A 490 -5.59 -10.41 -20.78
CA ALA A 490 -6.42 -11.05 -19.78
C ALA A 490 -5.58 -12.02 -18.94
N VAL A 491 -5.63 -11.82 -17.64
CA VAL A 491 -4.88 -12.63 -16.67
C VAL A 491 -5.65 -13.87 -16.21
N ARG A 492 -6.90 -14.03 -16.63
CA ARG A 492 -7.75 -15.18 -16.27
C ARG A 492 -8.87 -15.40 -17.26
N ASP A 493 -9.39 -16.63 -17.26
CA ASP A 493 -10.62 -16.97 -17.97
C ASP A 493 -11.81 -16.30 -17.27
N THR A 494 -12.63 -15.58 -18.02
CA THR A 494 -13.84 -14.94 -17.51
C THR A 494 -14.84 -14.74 -18.65
N ASP A 495 -16.08 -14.39 -18.33
CA ASP A 495 -17.10 -13.98 -19.28
C ASP A 495 -17.30 -12.46 -19.22
N SER A 496 -17.47 -11.83 -20.39
CA SER A 496 -17.83 -10.43 -20.54
C SER A 496 -18.98 -10.25 -21.51
N ASP A 497 -19.54 -9.05 -21.59
CA ASP A 497 -20.57 -8.72 -22.57
C ASP A 497 -20.08 -8.87 -24.02
N ALA A 498 -18.77 -8.74 -24.24
CA ALA A 498 -18.13 -8.96 -25.55
C ALA A 498 -17.89 -10.45 -25.88
N GLY A 499 -18.05 -11.34 -24.90
CA GLY A 499 -17.88 -12.79 -25.04
C GLY A 499 -16.95 -13.41 -23.99
N PRO A 500 -16.65 -14.72 -24.12
CA PRO A 500 -15.74 -15.40 -23.21
C PRO A 500 -14.31 -14.93 -23.44
N ILE A 501 -13.60 -14.68 -22.36
CA ILE A 501 -12.20 -14.27 -22.30
C ILE A 501 -11.39 -15.45 -21.77
N ARG A 502 -10.29 -15.76 -22.40
CA ARG A 502 -9.33 -16.75 -21.91
C ARG A 502 -8.09 -16.04 -21.40
N THR A 503 -7.39 -16.68 -20.52
CA THR A 503 -6.06 -16.25 -20.09
C THR A 503 -5.18 -15.99 -21.34
N ASP A 504 -4.38 -14.94 -21.28
CA ASP A 504 -3.54 -14.42 -22.37
C ASP A 504 -4.29 -13.82 -23.59
N ASP A 505 -5.62 -13.81 -23.60
CA ASP A 505 -6.34 -13.04 -24.61
C ASP A 505 -6.07 -11.54 -24.41
N TRP A 506 -5.90 -10.84 -25.51
CA TRP A 506 -5.84 -9.39 -25.49
C TRP A 506 -7.24 -8.81 -25.40
N ILE A 507 -7.42 -7.89 -24.46
CA ILE A 507 -8.71 -7.23 -24.20
C ILE A 507 -8.58 -5.72 -24.37
N GLY A 508 -9.55 -5.13 -25.06
CA GLY A 508 -9.68 -3.68 -25.17
C GLY A 508 -10.85 -3.21 -24.33
N ILE A 509 -10.58 -2.23 -23.47
CA ILE A 509 -11.51 -1.68 -22.49
C ILE A 509 -11.82 -0.24 -22.88
N VAL A 510 -13.10 0.13 -22.91
CA VAL A 510 -13.57 1.49 -23.17
C VAL A 510 -14.27 2.04 -21.95
N ARG A 511 -13.97 3.27 -21.61
CA ARG A 511 -14.61 3.96 -20.50
C ARG A 511 -16.14 4.04 -20.70
N GLY A 512 -16.87 3.48 -19.75
CA GLY A 512 -18.35 3.46 -19.75
C GLY A 512 -18.93 2.20 -20.39
N ASP A 513 -18.25 1.61 -21.36
CA ASP A 513 -18.74 0.45 -22.11
C ASP A 513 -18.13 -0.88 -21.62
N GLY A 514 -17.04 -0.80 -20.81
CA GLY A 514 -16.34 -1.98 -20.33
C GLY A 514 -15.47 -2.63 -21.41
N ILE A 515 -15.36 -3.97 -21.39
CA ILE A 515 -14.59 -4.74 -22.37
C ILE A 515 -15.38 -4.78 -23.68
N VAL A 516 -14.81 -4.19 -24.74
CA VAL A 516 -15.45 -4.08 -26.07
C VAL A 516 -14.74 -4.91 -27.13
N SER A 517 -13.52 -5.37 -26.88
CA SER A 517 -12.79 -6.20 -27.82
C SER A 517 -12.03 -7.32 -27.11
N ILE A 518 -11.96 -8.49 -27.74
CA ILE A 518 -11.24 -9.68 -27.29
C ILE A 518 -10.52 -10.27 -28.49
N GLY A 519 -9.24 -10.57 -28.35
CA GLY A 519 -8.47 -11.17 -29.45
C GLY A 519 -7.31 -12.03 -28.96
N GLY A 520 -7.06 -13.16 -29.60
CA GLY A 520 -5.89 -14.00 -29.32
C GLY A 520 -4.56 -13.38 -29.76
N THR A 521 -4.58 -12.18 -30.31
CA THR A 521 -3.38 -11.38 -30.63
C THR A 521 -3.64 -9.92 -30.30
N TRP A 522 -2.58 -9.22 -29.88
CA TRP A 522 -2.59 -7.78 -29.63
C TRP A 522 -3.26 -7.00 -30.77
N ARG A 523 -2.84 -7.27 -32.00
CA ARG A 523 -3.37 -6.58 -33.20
C ARG A 523 -4.88 -6.74 -33.33
N ALA A 524 -5.40 -7.95 -33.16
CA ALA A 524 -6.84 -8.21 -33.34
C ALA A 524 -7.69 -7.45 -32.31
N ALA A 525 -7.28 -7.45 -31.04
CA ALA A 525 -7.99 -6.74 -29.99
C ALA A 525 -7.87 -5.21 -30.15
N THR A 526 -6.67 -4.70 -30.48
CA THR A 526 -6.41 -3.27 -30.65
C THR A 526 -7.18 -2.67 -31.83
N THR A 527 -7.22 -3.36 -32.96
CA THR A 527 -7.96 -2.87 -34.15
C THR A 527 -9.48 -2.82 -33.89
N GLN A 528 -10.04 -3.83 -33.21
CA GLN A 528 -11.44 -3.81 -32.80
C GLN A 528 -11.75 -2.70 -31.80
N LEU A 529 -10.85 -2.46 -30.84
CA LEU A 529 -10.97 -1.36 -29.87
C LEU A 529 -10.98 -0.01 -30.60
N LEU A 530 -10.04 0.23 -31.52
CA LEU A 530 -9.93 1.47 -32.26
C LEU A 530 -11.14 1.70 -33.20
N ASP A 531 -11.63 0.66 -33.88
CA ASP A 531 -12.88 0.75 -34.65
C ASP A 531 -14.08 1.15 -33.81
N HIS A 532 -14.09 0.78 -32.51
CA HIS A 532 -15.14 1.17 -31.56
C HIS A 532 -14.98 2.62 -31.07
N LEU A 533 -13.73 3.08 -30.84
CA LEU A 533 -13.44 4.41 -30.33
C LEU A 533 -13.57 5.52 -31.38
N VAL A 534 -13.20 5.21 -32.64
CA VAL A 534 -13.19 6.18 -33.74
C VAL A 534 -14.61 6.40 -34.25
N SER A 535 -15.02 7.65 -34.36
CA SER A 535 -16.28 8.06 -34.98
C SER A 535 -16.02 9.18 -36.01
N PRO A 536 -16.95 9.41 -36.95
CA PRO A 536 -16.78 10.44 -37.98
C PRO A 536 -16.63 11.89 -37.46
N GLU A 537 -16.96 12.11 -36.19
CA GLU A 537 -16.91 13.42 -35.53
C GLU A 537 -15.56 13.67 -34.86
N ARG A 538 -14.65 12.67 -34.87
CA ARG A 538 -13.36 12.72 -34.18
C ARG A 538 -12.24 12.90 -35.19
N GLU A 539 -11.20 13.62 -34.77
CA GLU A 539 -10.12 14.06 -35.64
C GLU A 539 -8.74 13.60 -35.19
N ILE A 540 -8.55 13.38 -33.88
CA ILE A 540 -7.23 13.06 -33.29
C ILE A 540 -7.30 11.78 -32.47
N LEU A 541 -6.33 10.91 -32.67
CA LEU A 541 -6.03 9.76 -31.81
C LEU A 541 -4.70 10.01 -31.10
N THR A 542 -4.76 10.25 -29.80
CA THR A 542 -3.59 10.28 -28.91
C THR A 542 -3.27 8.86 -28.43
N VAL A 543 -2.05 8.40 -28.67
CA VAL A 543 -1.52 7.08 -28.27
C VAL A 543 -0.43 7.29 -27.23
N LEU A 544 -0.59 6.72 -26.04
CA LEU A 544 0.42 6.72 -25.00
C LEU A 544 1.05 5.34 -24.91
N GLU A 545 2.35 5.26 -25.23
CA GLU A 545 3.13 4.02 -25.16
C GLU A 545 3.52 3.70 -23.71
N GLY A 546 3.10 2.55 -23.22
CA GLY A 546 3.52 2.01 -21.92
C GLY A 546 4.88 1.34 -21.97
N ALA A 547 5.31 0.85 -20.81
CA ALA A 547 6.60 0.18 -20.64
C ALA A 547 6.76 -1.08 -21.52
N GLU A 548 5.65 -1.76 -21.86
CA GLU A 548 5.62 -2.98 -22.66
C GLU A 548 5.36 -2.71 -24.15
N ALA A 549 5.15 -1.46 -24.55
CA ALA A 549 4.99 -1.10 -25.96
C ALA A 549 6.31 -1.31 -26.73
N THR A 550 6.21 -1.87 -27.92
CA THR A 550 7.37 -2.02 -28.83
C THR A 550 7.20 -1.15 -30.05
N SER A 551 8.33 -0.69 -30.62
CA SER A 551 8.32 0.10 -31.85
C SER A 551 7.66 -0.65 -33.02
N GLU A 552 7.68 -1.99 -33.03
CA GLU A 552 7.02 -2.81 -34.05
C GLU A 552 5.50 -2.71 -33.92
N MET A 553 4.98 -2.86 -32.70
CA MET A 553 3.54 -2.72 -32.40
C MET A 553 3.03 -1.32 -32.74
N THR A 554 3.77 -0.26 -32.36
CA THR A 554 3.39 1.12 -32.68
C THR A 554 3.38 1.38 -34.19
N ASN A 555 4.37 0.87 -34.95
CA ASN A 555 4.39 0.99 -36.39
C ASN A 555 3.23 0.23 -37.07
N GLU A 556 2.88 -0.95 -36.59
CA GLU A 556 1.70 -1.69 -37.07
C GLU A 556 0.41 -0.93 -36.83
N LEU A 557 0.24 -0.35 -35.61
CA LEU A 557 -0.92 0.43 -35.23
C LEU A 557 -1.08 1.66 -36.12
N THR A 558 -0.01 2.45 -36.28
CA THR A 558 -0.03 3.68 -37.10
C THR A 558 -0.27 3.39 -38.56
N ALA A 559 0.30 2.32 -39.09
CA ALA A 559 0.07 1.88 -40.47
C ALA A 559 -1.40 1.43 -40.66
N TRP A 560 -1.96 0.68 -39.73
CA TRP A 560 -3.36 0.25 -39.76
C TRP A 560 -4.32 1.44 -39.71
N MET A 561 -4.07 2.42 -38.82
CA MET A 561 -4.87 3.65 -38.72
C MET A 561 -4.83 4.44 -40.04
N ALA A 562 -3.65 4.61 -40.64
CA ALA A 562 -3.51 5.30 -41.90
C ALA A 562 -4.27 4.62 -43.08
N GLU A 563 -4.42 3.30 -43.01
CA GLU A 563 -5.14 2.52 -44.04
C GLU A 563 -6.67 2.56 -43.82
N HIS A 564 -7.14 2.40 -42.56
CA HIS A 564 -8.56 2.20 -42.23
C HIS A 564 -9.27 3.48 -41.78
N HIS A 565 -8.55 4.39 -41.12
CA HIS A 565 -9.06 5.66 -40.63
C HIS A 565 -8.21 6.87 -41.07
N PRO A 566 -8.06 7.09 -42.39
CA PRO A 566 -7.13 8.10 -42.95
C PRO A 566 -7.50 9.54 -42.60
N ALA A 567 -8.70 9.79 -42.05
CA ALA A 567 -9.14 11.11 -41.60
C ALA A 567 -8.65 11.44 -40.17
N ILE A 568 -8.19 10.44 -39.41
CA ILE A 568 -7.73 10.60 -38.05
C ILE A 568 -6.23 10.92 -38.03
N THR A 569 -5.85 11.98 -37.37
CA THR A 569 -4.44 12.28 -37.08
C THR A 569 -3.99 11.45 -35.87
N VAL A 570 -2.91 10.69 -36.02
CA VAL A 570 -2.37 9.87 -34.92
C VAL A 570 -1.17 10.57 -34.30
N GLU A 571 -1.24 10.83 -33.00
CA GLU A 571 -0.16 11.39 -32.20
C GLU A 571 0.33 10.32 -31.21
N VAL A 572 1.61 10.00 -31.26
CA VAL A 572 2.22 8.97 -30.40
C VAL A 572 3.16 9.64 -29.40
N HIS A 573 2.97 9.35 -28.14
CA HIS A 573 3.80 9.85 -27.04
C HIS A 573 4.29 8.70 -26.19
N HIS A 574 5.54 8.78 -25.76
CA HIS A 574 6.09 7.83 -24.80
C HIS A 574 5.55 8.16 -23.40
N GLY A 575 4.80 7.23 -22.81
CA GLY A 575 4.22 7.37 -21.47
C GLY A 575 5.02 6.65 -20.39
N GLY A 576 5.51 5.45 -20.71
CA GLY A 576 6.24 4.60 -19.76
C GLY A 576 5.37 4.04 -18.62
N GLN A 577 4.03 4.10 -18.74
CA GLN A 577 3.11 3.56 -17.75
C GLN A 577 3.19 2.02 -17.73
N PRO A 578 3.13 1.40 -16.55
CA PRO A 578 3.04 -0.05 -16.41
C PRO A 578 1.63 -0.56 -16.75
N LEU A 579 1.46 -1.86 -16.91
CA LEU A 579 0.21 -2.63 -17.06
C LEU A 579 -0.51 -2.48 -18.41
N TYR A 580 -0.44 -1.32 -19.04
CA TYR A 580 -1.11 -1.06 -20.32
C TYR A 580 -0.08 -0.71 -21.37
N PRO A 581 0.20 -1.62 -22.34
CA PRO A 581 1.07 -1.30 -23.46
C PRO A 581 0.63 -0.03 -24.20
N TYR A 582 -0.67 0.21 -24.26
CA TYR A 582 -1.20 1.43 -24.85
C TYR A 582 -2.42 1.96 -24.12
N LEU A 583 -2.46 3.29 -23.93
CA LEU A 583 -3.66 4.03 -23.61
C LEU A 583 -4.02 4.91 -24.79
N PHE A 584 -5.30 5.03 -25.07
CA PHE A 584 -5.85 5.74 -26.21
C PHE A 584 -6.78 6.85 -25.77
N GLY A 585 -6.67 8.01 -26.40
CA GLY A 585 -7.63 9.10 -26.31
C GLY A 585 -8.07 9.50 -27.72
N VAL A 586 -9.36 9.58 -27.98
CA VAL A 586 -9.88 9.98 -29.28
C VAL A 586 -10.77 11.21 -29.13
N GLU A 587 -10.39 12.30 -29.79
CA GLU A 587 -11.03 13.63 -29.76
C GLU A 587 -11.65 14.01 -31.10
#